data_780627a2b2c3211a609bb7e501ad42b0
#
_entry.id   780627a2b2c3211a609bb7e501ad42b0
#
_cell.length_a   1.000
_cell.length_b   1.000
_cell.length_c   1.000
_cell.angle_alpha   90.00
_cell.angle_beta   90.00
_cell.angle_gamma   90.00
#
_symmetry.space_group_name_H-M   'P 1'
#
loop_
_entity.id
_entity.type
_entity.pdbx_description
1 polymer ?
#
loop_
_entity_poly.entity_id
_entity_poly.type
_entity_poly.pdbx_seq_one_letter_code
_entity_poly.pdbx_strand_id
1 'polypeptide(L)'
;KNINLGENNYDNIKNIITANKESLNNISNLCLAHTDIWDGNVLVKDGKVAGIVDFSDLYFCDELMTFYFHTIDGITSNYYLKGFDNKKLNYDEKVRIEIYRMYVILKMIVDCELKQYGRFDWMYENLDSRMSSLQRVKK
;
A
#
# COMPACT_ATOMS: atom_id res chain seq x y z
N LYS A 1 4.92 -15.59 -18.17
CA LYS A 1 5.99 -15.84 -17.15
C LYS A 1 5.31 -16.03 -15.82
N ASN A 2 5.60 -17.13 -15.13
CA ASN A 2 5.16 -17.28 -13.73
C ASN A 2 6.15 -16.53 -12.83
N ILE A 3 5.66 -15.57 -12.06
CA ILE A 3 6.45 -14.84 -11.08
C ILE A 3 6.56 -15.72 -9.83
N ASN A 4 7.78 -16.01 -9.41
CA ASN A 4 8.01 -16.78 -8.19
C ASN A 4 7.91 -15.85 -6.97
N LEU A 5 6.76 -15.86 -6.30
CA LEU A 5 6.52 -15.11 -5.07
C LEU A 5 7.05 -15.81 -3.80
N GLY A 6 7.65 -16.99 -3.92
CA GLY A 6 7.99 -17.87 -2.81
C GLY A 6 6.96 -19.00 -2.63
N GLU A 7 7.35 -20.00 -1.82
CA GLU A 7 6.52 -21.18 -1.60
C GLU A 7 5.19 -20.83 -0.92
N ASN A 8 4.07 -21.27 -1.49
CA ASN A 8 2.71 -21.05 -1.00
C ASN A 8 2.21 -19.59 -0.93
N ASN A 9 2.98 -18.59 -1.35
CA ASN A 9 2.57 -17.18 -1.17
C ASN A 9 1.35 -16.81 -2.03
N TYR A 10 1.21 -17.40 -3.22
CA TYR A 10 0.03 -17.16 -4.07
C TYR A 10 -1.27 -17.60 -3.38
N ASP A 11 -1.30 -18.80 -2.83
CA ASP A 11 -2.48 -19.33 -2.15
C ASP A 11 -2.75 -18.60 -0.83
N ASN A 12 -1.71 -18.22 -0.11
CA ASN A 12 -1.82 -17.41 1.10
C ASN A 12 -2.45 -16.04 0.80
N ILE A 13 -2.00 -15.34 -0.24
CA ILE A 13 -2.56 -14.07 -0.67
C ILE A 13 -4.04 -14.22 -1.05
N LYS A 14 -4.36 -15.23 -1.85
CA LYS A 14 -5.74 -15.53 -2.26
C LYS A 14 -6.64 -15.79 -1.05
N ASN A 15 -6.16 -16.58 -0.10
CA ASN A 15 -6.89 -16.88 1.14
C ASN A 15 -7.10 -15.62 2.00
N ILE A 16 -6.09 -14.78 2.13
CA ILE A 16 -6.18 -13.49 2.84
C ILE A 16 -7.26 -12.61 2.21
N ILE A 17 -7.24 -12.41 0.90
CA ILE A 17 -8.23 -11.59 0.19
C ILE A 17 -9.63 -12.16 0.38
N THR A 18 -9.78 -13.47 0.23
CA THR A 18 -11.07 -14.15 0.36
C THR A 18 -11.64 -14.03 1.78
N ALA A 19 -10.80 -14.22 2.79
CA ALA A 19 -11.20 -14.13 4.20
C ALA A 19 -11.59 -12.70 4.63
N ASN A 20 -11.09 -11.67 3.93
CA ASN A 20 -11.34 -10.27 4.24
C ASN A 20 -12.25 -9.56 3.22
N LYS A 21 -12.99 -10.31 2.42
CA LYS A 21 -13.85 -9.77 1.37
C LYS A 21 -14.87 -8.75 1.89
N GLU A 22 -15.44 -8.98 3.08
CA GLU A 22 -16.40 -8.06 3.69
C GLU A 22 -15.76 -6.70 4.00
N SER A 23 -14.56 -6.69 4.59
CA SER A 23 -13.82 -5.45 4.85
C SER A 23 -13.50 -4.70 3.56
N LEU A 24 -13.20 -5.40 2.46
CA LEU A 24 -12.96 -4.81 1.15
C LEU A 24 -14.23 -4.21 0.51
N ASN A 25 -15.41 -4.72 0.86
CA ASN A 25 -16.69 -4.19 0.37
C ASN A 25 -17.18 -2.97 1.17
N ASN A 26 -16.65 -2.73 2.38
CA ASN A 26 -17.05 -1.64 3.28
C ASN A 26 -16.29 -0.34 3.00
N ILE A 27 -16.21 0.05 1.72
CA ILE A 27 -15.58 1.32 1.33
C ILE A 27 -16.60 2.44 1.51
N SER A 28 -16.25 3.45 2.31
CA SER A 28 -17.11 4.61 2.57
C SER A 28 -16.76 5.81 1.72
N ASN A 29 -15.48 6.01 1.40
CA ASN A 29 -14.99 7.17 0.69
C ASN A 29 -14.16 6.76 -0.52
N LEU A 30 -14.58 7.24 -1.67
CA LEU A 30 -13.82 7.14 -2.92
C LEU A 30 -13.24 8.50 -3.27
N CYS A 31 -11.98 8.53 -3.67
CA CYS A 31 -11.31 9.74 -4.11
C CYS A 31 -10.38 9.45 -5.28
N LEU A 32 -9.96 10.52 -5.94
CA LEU A 32 -8.87 10.45 -6.89
C LEU A 32 -7.56 10.45 -6.11
N ALA A 33 -6.88 9.32 -6.07
CA ALA A 33 -5.67 9.10 -5.28
C ALA A 33 -4.44 8.99 -6.17
N HIS A 34 -3.41 9.74 -5.82
CA HIS A 34 -2.08 9.57 -6.39
C HIS A 34 -1.41 8.42 -5.64
N THR A 35 -1.23 7.29 -6.29
CA THR A 35 -0.75 6.08 -5.63
C THR A 35 0.76 5.86 -5.79
N ASP A 36 1.50 6.89 -6.18
CA ASP A 36 2.97 6.92 -6.25
C ASP A 36 3.53 8.23 -5.70
N ILE A 37 3.08 8.68 -4.52
CA ILE A 37 3.67 9.85 -3.84
C ILE A 37 4.91 9.42 -3.05
N TRP A 38 6.05 9.89 -3.43
CA TRP A 38 7.32 9.79 -2.75
C TRP A 38 8.12 11.08 -2.95
N ASP A 39 9.24 11.26 -2.27
CA ASP A 39 10.00 12.52 -2.28
C ASP A 39 10.34 13.03 -3.68
N GLY A 40 10.59 12.12 -4.65
CA GLY A 40 10.88 12.48 -6.03
C GLY A 40 9.68 13.07 -6.78
N ASN A 41 8.46 12.80 -6.35
CA ASN A 41 7.22 13.28 -6.96
C ASN A 41 6.63 14.51 -6.24
N VAL A 42 7.31 15.03 -5.22
CA VAL A 42 6.88 16.21 -4.45
C VAL A 42 7.85 17.36 -4.66
N LEU A 43 7.37 18.43 -5.30
CA LEU A 43 8.15 19.65 -5.51
C LEU A 43 8.05 20.55 -4.27
N VAL A 44 9.19 20.95 -3.75
CA VAL A 44 9.28 21.84 -2.57
C VAL A 44 9.96 23.14 -2.96
N LYS A 45 9.39 24.28 -2.55
CA LYS A 45 9.97 25.61 -2.68
C LYS A 45 9.78 26.36 -1.35
N ASP A 46 10.86 26.96 -0.85
CA ASP A 46 10.87 27.74 0.40
C ASP A 46 10.26 26.98 1.59
N GLY A 47 10.55 25.66 1.71
CA GLY A 47 10.05 24.79 2.77
C GLY A 47 8.57 24.46 2.68
N LYS A 48 7.91 24.71 1.56
CA LYS A 48 6.50 24.40 1.31
C LYS A 48 6.34 23.53 0.08
N VAL A 49 5.33 22.65 0.08
CA VAL A 49 4.96 21.89 -1.10
C VAL A 49 4.47 22.88 -2.17
N ALA A 50 5.17 22.92 -3.29
CA ALA A 50 4.86 23.75 -4.45
C ALA A 50 4.07 23.01 -5.52
N GLY A 51 4.16 21.69 -5.55
CA GLY A 51 3.42 20.86 -6.50
C GLY A 51 3.68 19.38 -6.32
N ILE A 52 2.87 18.58 -6.97
CA ILE A 52 3.02 17.12 -7.10
C ILE A 52 3.10 16.83 -8.60
N VAL A 53 3.95 15.89 -8.98
CA VAL A 53 4.18 15.50 -10.38
C VAL A 53 4.04 13.99 -10.55
N ASP A 54 4.08 13.52 -11.80
CA ASP A 54 3.98 12.12 -12.19
C ASP A 54 2.66 11.45 -11.79
N PHE A 55 1.61 11.86 -12.48
CA PHE A 55 0.25 11.33 -12.28
C PHE A 55 -0.03 10.03 -13.05
N SER A 56 1.01 9.29 -13.47
CA SER A 56 0.85 8.01 -14.18
C SER A 56 0.10 6.96 -13.36
N ASP A 57 0.25 6.99 -12.04
CA ASP A 57 -0.42 6.11 -11.09
C ASP A 57 -1.56 6.83 -10.32
N LEU A 58 -2.43 7.51 -11.07
CA LEU A 58 -3.61 8.19 -10.54
C LEU A 58 -4.85 7.29 -10.69
N TYR A 59 -5.47 6.91 -9.58
CA TYR A 59 -6.65 6.03 -9.57
C TYR A 59 -7.81 6.62 -8.79
N PHE A 60 -9.03 6.36 -9.28
CA PHE A 60 -10.23 6.60 -8.50
C PHE A 60 -10.50 5.37 -7.63
N CYS A 61 -10.20 5.47 -6.35
CA CYS A 61 -10.19 4.33 -5.42
C CYS A 61 -10.53 4.75 -3.98
N ASP A 62 -10.52 3.78 -3.06
CA ASP A 62 -10.63 4.05 -1.62
C ASP A 62 -9.55 5.04 -1.16
N GLU A 63 -9.92 6.06 -0.40
CA GLU A 63 -8.99 7.05 0.17
C GLU A 63 -7.84 6.40 0.94
N LEU A 64 -8.10 5.23 1.55
CA LEU A 64 -7.12 4.48 2.33
C LEU A 64 -6.00 3.88 1.49
N MET A 65 -6.16 3.84 0.15
CA MET A 65 -5.08 3.40 -0.74
C MET A 65 -3.85 4.30 -0.62
N THR A 66 -4.02 5.56 -0.25
CA THR A 66 -2.91 6.50 -0.04
C THR A 66 -2.11 6.21 1.22
N PHE A 67 -2.61 5.36 2.13
CA PHE A 67 -1.94 5.01 3.38
C PHE A 67 -0.81 3.97 3.24
N TYR A 68 -0.52 3.49 2.05
CA TYR A 68 0.55 2.50 1.86
C TYR A 68 1.95 3.05 2.18
N PHE A 69 2.18 4.36 2.02
CA PHE A 69 3.48 5.00 2.31
C PHE A 69 3.96 4.85 3.73
N HIS A 70 3.06 4.68 4.64
CA HIS A 70 3.33 4.64 6.06
C HIS A 70 4.41 3.67 6.51
N THR A 71 4.88 2.77 5.64
CA THR A 71 5.66 1.64 6.06
C THR A 71 6.85 1.32 5.17
N ILE A 72 6.98 1.95 4.01
CA ILE A 72 8.10 1.66 3.12
C ILE A 72 9.37 2.31 3.66
N ASP A 73 9.30 3.51 4.24
CA ASP A 73 10.48 4.27 4.66
C ASP A 73 10.67 4.41 6.17
N GLY A 74 9.91 3.68 7.00
CA GLY A 74 10.01 3.82 8.46
C GLY A 74 9.68 5.23 8.98
N ILE A 75 9.26 6.14 8.12
CA ILE A 75 8.78 7.47 8.48
C ILE A 75 7.42 7.29 9.11
N THR A 76 7.41 7.50 10.40
CA THR A 76 6.27 7.23 11.24
C THR A 76 5.05 8.03 10.82
N SER A 77 4.03 7.30 10.66
CA SER A 77 2.61 7.55 10.57
C SER A 77 2.04 8.85 11.12
N ASN A 78 2.66 9.45 12.12
CA ASN A 78 2.06 10.57 12.84
C ASN A 78 1.86 11.83 11.98
N TYR A 79 2.76 12.12 11.05
CA TYR A 79 2.59 13.29 10.18
C TYR A 79 1.54 13.06 9.11
N TYR A 80 1.48 11.85 8.58
CA TYR A 80 0.46 11.49 7.59
C TYR A 80 -0.94 11.50 8.18
N LEU A 81 -1.12 10.87 9.36
CA LEU A 81 -2.39 10.91 10.08
C LEU A 81 -2.84 12.31 10.47
N LYS A 82 -1.91 13.23 10.73
CA LYS A 82 -2.24 14.65 10.94
C LYS A 82 -2.90 15.30 9.72
N GLY A 83 -2.47 14.92 8.52
CA GLY A 83 -3.10 15.37 7.27
C GLY A 83 -4.54 14.87 7.10
N PHE A 84 -4.91 13.81 7.81
CA PHE A 84 -6.26 13.23 7.88
C PHE A 84 -6.95 13.51 9.23
N ASP A 85 -6.66 14.65 9.87
CA ASP A 85 -7.26 15.07 11.14
C ASP A 85 -7.13 14.03 12.26
N ASN A 86 -6.02 13.29 12.29
CA ASN A 86 -5.78 12.17 13.22
C ASN A 86 -6.90 11.11 13.19
N LYS A 87 -7.42 10.79 12.02
CA LYS A 87 -8.48 9.81 11.81
C LYS A 87 -8.24 8.52 12.62
N LYS A 88 -9.22 8.14 13.43
CA LYS A 88 -9.22 6.85 14.13
C LYS A 88 -9.73 5.78 13.17
N LEU A 89 -8.86 4.84 12.83
CA LEU A 89 -9.16 3.74 11.93
C LEU A 89 -9.93 2.63 12.66
N ASN A 90 -11.06 2.21 12.10
CA ASN A 90 -11.79 1.03 12.54
C ASN A 90 -11.11 -0.27 12.06
N TYR A 91 -11.70 -1.41 12.41
CA TYR A 91 -11.15 -2.72 12.04
C TYR A 91 -11.05 -2.91 10.52
N ASP A 92 -12.14 -2.66 9.78
CA ASP A 92 -12.18 -2.87 8.33
C ASP A 92 -11.21 -1.93 7.61
N GLU A 93 -11.07 -0.69 8.06
CA GLU A 93 -10.10 0.26 7.52
C GLU A 93 -8.66 -0.21 7.73
N LYS A 94 -8.32 -0.73 8.91
CA LYS A 94 -6.99 -1.31 9.18
C LYS A 94 -6.70 -2.51 8.28
N VAL A 95 -7.67 -3.40 8.11
CA VAL A 95 -7.57 -4.55 7.20
C VAL A 95 -7.34 -4.09 5.76
N ARG A 96 -8.12 -3.12 5.27
CA ARG A 96 -7.97 -2.59 3.90
C ARG A 96 -6.59 -1.99 3.68
N ILE A 97 -6.08 -1.19 4.62
CA ILE A 97 -4.74 -0.60 4.53
C ILE A 97 -3.66 -1.68 4.38
N GLU A 98 -3.70 -2.75 5.18
CA GLU A 98 -2.70 -3.81 5.06
C GLU A 98 -2.82 -4.58 3.73
N ILE A 99 -4.04 -4.79 3.21
CA ILE A 99 -4.25 -5.40 1.90
C ILE A 99 -3.73 -4.47 0.79
N TYR A 100 -3.95 -3.16 0.88
CA TYR A 100 -3.44 -2.19 -0.10
C TYR A 100 -1.91 -2.12 -0.09
N ARG A 101 -1.30 -2.19 1.08
CA ARG A 101 0.17 -2.29 1.21
C ARG A 101 0.71 -3.55 0.53
N MET A 102 0.05 -4.68 0.77
CA MET A 102 0.39 -5.94 0.08
C MET A 102 0.24 -5.81 -1.43
N TYR A 103 -0.83 -5.16 -1.91
CA TYR A 103 -1.06 -4.91 -3.33
C TYR A 103 0.07 -4.08 -3.95
N VAL A 104 0.48 -2.99 -3.30
CA VAL A 104 1.56 -2.12 -3.82
C VAL A 104 2.89 -2.88 -3.91
N ILE A 105 3.25 -3.66 -2.91
CA ILE A 105 4.46 -4.50 -2.95
C ILE A 105 4.38 -5.52 -4.08
N LEU A 106 3.22 -6.17 -4.27
CA LEU A 106 3.02 -7.10 -5.39
C LEU A 106 3.17 -6.40 -6.75
N LYS A 107 2.60 -5.19 -6.90
CA LYS A 107 2.78 -4.38 -8.11
C LYS A 107 4.25 -4.12 -8.38
N MET A 108 5.03 -3.69 -7.37
CA MET A 108 6.46 -3.44 -7.48
C MET A 108 7.24 -4.69 -7.89
N ILE A 109 6.95 -5.86 -7.30
CA ILE A 109 7.56 -7.14 -7.67
C ILE A 109 7.28 -7.46 -9.14
N VAL A 110 6.00 -7.33 -9.56
CA VAL A 110 5.60 -7.59 -10.96
C VAL A 110 6.30 -6.64 -11.92
N ASP A 111 6.37 -5.35 -11.61
CA ASP A 111 7.03 -4.35 -12.43
C ASP A 111 8.54 -4.64 -12.57
N CYS A 112 9.21 -5.02 -11.48
CA CYS A 112 10.63 -5.39 -11.52
C CYS A 112 10.88 -6.62 -12.39
N GLU A 113 10.04 -7.64 -12.30
CA GLU A 113 10.14 -8.85 -13.11
C GLU A 113 9.86 -8.58 -14.59
N LEU A 114 8.84 -7.78 -14.91
CA LEU A 114 8.49 -7.46 -16.30
C LEU A 114 9.54 -6.58 -16.97
N LYS A 115 10.07 -5.61 -16.23
CA LYS A 115 11.09 -4.67 -16.72
C LYS A 115 12.52 -5.19 -16.60
N GLN A 116 12.70 -6.39 -16.04
CA GLN A 116 14.00 -7.05 -15.84
C GLN A 116 14.98 -6.23 -14.96
N TYR A 117 14.45 -5.50 -13.97
CA TYR A 117 15.29 -4.72 -13.03
C TYR A 117 16.00 -5.60 -12.00
N GLY A 118 15.71 -6.90 -11.97
CA GLY A 118 16.23 -7.85 -11.01
C GLY A 118 15.32 -8.04 -9.80
N ARG A 119 15.77 -8.94 -8.92
CA ARG A 119 15.07 -9.27 -7.67
C ARG A 119 15.58 -8.40 -6.54
N PHE A 120 14.68 -7.83 -5.78
CA PHE A 120 14.98 -7.06 -4.56
C PHE A 120 14.36 -7.78 -3.36
N ASP A 121 15.18 -8.45 -2.56
CA ASP A 121 14.74 -9.31 -1.45
C ASP A 121 13.87 -8.57 -0.43
N TRP A 122 14.13 -7.29 -0.17
CA TRP A 122 13.33 -6.47 0.73
C TRP A 122 11.85 -6.41 0.34
N MET A 123 11.50 -6.53 -0.95
CA MET A 123 10.10 -6.54 -1.40
C MET A 123 9.39 -7.82 -0.95
N TYR A 124 10.08 -8.95 -1.02
CA TYR A 124 9.54 -10.25 -0.60
C TYR A 124 9.42 -10.33 0.92
N GLU A 125 10.42 -9.83 1.65
CA GLU A 125 10.37 -9.71 3.12
C GLU A 125 9.22 -8.81 3.58
N ASN A 126 8.99 -7.69 2.87
CA ASN A 126 7.83 -6.83 3.13
C ASN A 126 6.51 -7.54 2.84
N LEU A 127 6.39 -8.29 1.74
CA LEU A 127 5.19 -9.05 1.42
C LEU A 127 4.85 -10.03 2.55
N ASP A 128 5.82 -10.81 3.01
CA ASP A 128 5.66 -11.76 4.12
C ASP A 128 5.27 -11.05 5.42
N SER A 129 5.89 -9.90 5.70
CA SER A 129 5.57 -9.07 6.85
C SER A 129 4.12 -8.56 6.81
N ARG A 130 3.61 -8.14 5.63
CA ARG A 130 2.22 -7.67 5.47
C ARG A 130 1.21 -8.80 5.65
N MET A 131 1.48 -9.97 5.06
CA MET A 131 0.64 -11.15 5.29
C MET A 131 0.56 -11.52 6.78
N SER A 132 1.68 -11.46 7.49
CA SER A 132 1.74 -11.70 8.93
C SER A 132 1.01 -10.61 9.75
N SER A 133 1.08 -9.35 9.32
CA SER A 133 0.39 -8.23 9.98
C SER A 133 -1.12 -8.36 9.93
N LEU A 134 -1.67 -8.81 8.80
CA LEU A 134 -3.12 -9.05 8.66
C LEU A 134 -3.66 -10.07 9.66
N GLN A 135 -2.88 -11.09 10.02
CA GLN A 135 -3.25 -12.06 11.04
C GLN A 135 -3.32 -11.46 12.45
N ARG A 136 -2.67 -10.31 12.68
CA ARG A 136 -2.60 -9.61 13.98
C ARG A 136 -3.63 -8.51 14.14
N VAL A 137 -4.29 -8.08 13.06
CA VAL A 137 -5.35 -7.08 13.13
C VAL A 137 -6.51 -7.65 13.94
N LYS A 138 -6.81 -7.03 15.08
CA LYS A 138 -7.90 -7.45 15.97
C LYS A 138 -9.15 -6.63 15.70
N LYS A 139 -10.30 -7.30 15.81
CA LYS A 139 -11.62 -6.66 15.78
C LYS A 139 -11.82 -5.70 16.93
#